data_5636c0ddd83e312cd7a6a4711311e865
#
_entry.id   5636c0ddd83e312cd7a6a4711311e865
#
_cell.length_a   1.000
_cell.length_b   1.000
_cell.length_c   1.000
_cell.angle_alpha   90.00
_cell.angle_beta   90.00
_cell.angle_gamma   90.00
#
_symmetry.space_group_name_H-M   'P 1'
#
loop_
_entity.id
_entity.type
_entity.pdbx_description
1 polymer ?
#
loop_
_entity_poly.entity_id
_entity_poly.type
_entity_poly.pdbx_seq_one_letter_code
_entity_poly.pdbx_strand_id
1 'polypeptide(L)'
;MKIPMIYQMENSECGLACCAMILNYFKYEISLNELREIYPSSRSGYSLLSISKVLGDFNISSHAFKASVRDLKPLSFPLICFWESSHFIILEKISKNKFYILDPAKGRQRMSISELSSIIQISF
;
A
#
# COMPACT_ATOMS: atom_id res chain seq x y z
N MET A 1 12.89 6.29 8.68
CA MET A 1 11.90 5.61 9.51
C MET A 1 11.28 4.46 8.73
N LYS A 2 11.20 3.29 9.32
CA LYS A 2 10.65 2.11 8.64
C LYS A 2 9.18 1.90 8.94
N ILE A 3 8.45 1.48 7.92
CA ILE A 3 7.08 1.03 8.07
C ILE A 3 7.11 -0.40 8.60
N PRO A 4 6.34 -0.74 9.64
CA PRO A 4 6.29 -2.13 10.09
C PRO A 4 5.68 -3.02 9.03
N MET A 5 6.31 -4.16 8.77
CA MET A 5 5.81 -5.12 7.77
C MET A 5 4.65 -5.91 8.36
N ILE A 6 3.51 -5.91 7.68
CA ILE A 6 2.34 -6.67 8.07
C ILE A 6 1.90 -7.52 6.89
N TYR A 7 1.85 -8.83 7.09
CA TYR A 7 1.47 -9.77 6.04
C TYR A 7 -0.03 -9.96 6.01
N GLN A 8 -0.57 -10.09 4.79
CA GLN A 8 -1.96 -10.48 4.63
C GLN A 8 -2.16 -11.93 5.07
N MET A 9 -3.36 -12.24 5.54
CA MET A 9 -3.73 -13.60 5.93
C MET A 9 -4.54 -14.28 4.83
N GLU A 10 -5.34 -13.52 4.10
CA GLU A 10 -6.20 -14.01 3.03
C GLU A 10 -5.78 -13.36 1.72
N ASN A 11 -6.09 -14.02 0.60
CA ASN A 11 -5.74 -13.49 -0.74
C ASN A 11 -6.38 -12.13 -1.02
N SER A 12 -7.55 -11.88 -0.46
CA SER A 12 -8.28 -10.63 -0.69
C SER A 12 -7.85 -9.47 0.22
N GLU A 13 -6.85 -9.68 1.08
CA GLU A 13 -6.51 -8.72 2.13
C GLU A 13 -5.33 -7.80 1.85
N CYS A 14 -4.78 -7.82 0.65
CA CYS A 14 -3.59 -7.00 0.38
C CYS A 14 -3.86 -5.51 0.65
N GLY A 15 -5.04 -5.01 0.26
CA GLY A 15 -5.41 -3.62 0.52
C GLY A 15 -5.54 -3.29 1.99
N LEU A 16 -6.17 -4.18 2.75
CA LEU A 16 -6.35 -3.96 4.19
C LEU A 16 -5.02 -4.05 4.93
N ALA A 17 -4.15 -4.98 4.52
CA ALA A 17 -2.82 -5.09 5.10
C ALA A 17 -2.00 -3.82 4.82
N CYS A 18 -2.13 -3.23 3.64
CA CYS A 18 -1.50 -1.95 3.34
C CYS A 18 -2.03 -0.85 4.26
N CYS A 19 -3.33 -0.83 4.50
CA CYS A 19 -3.92 0.13 5.45
C CYS A 19 -3.34 -0.07 6.85
N ALA A 20 -3.23 -1.31 7.31
CA ALA A 20 -2.66 -1.61 8.63
C ALA A 20 -1.23 -1.10 8.74
N MET A 21 -0.42 -1.31 7.70
CA MET A 21 0.96 -0.83 7.69
C MET A 21 1.03 0.70 7.75
N ILE A 22 0.22 1.39 6.97
CA ILE A 22 0.17 2.86 6.96
C ILE A 22 -0.30 3.39 8.32
N LEU A 23 -1.35 2.79 8.88
CA LEU A 23 -1.87 3.22 10.17
C LEU A 23 -0.83 3.08 11.28
N ASN A 24 -0.14 1.95 11.32
CA ASN A 24 0.93 1.76 12.31
C ASN A 24 2.10 2.70 12.08
N TYR A 25 2.40 3.03 10.83
CA TYR A 25 3.41 4.02 10.52
C TYR A 25 3.07 5.39 11.13
N PHE A 26 1.78 5.74 11.14
CA PHE A 26 1.30 6.99 11.75
C PHE A 26 0.93 6.82 13.23
N LYS A 27 1.44 5.77 13.86
CA LYS A 27 1.34 5.55 15.30
C LYS A 27 -0.03 5.08 15.80
N TYR A 28 -0.89 4.62 14.92
CA TYR A 28 -2.11 3.94 15.32
C TYR A 28 -1.78 2.48 15.56
N GLU A 29 -1.82 2.04 16.79
CA GLU A 29 -1.50 0.65 17.11
C GLU A 29 -2.71 -0.23 16.85
N ILE A 30 -2.86 -0.68 15.61
CA ILE A 30 -3.99 -1.50 15.22
C ILE A 30 -3.50 -2.69 14.40
N SER A 31 -4.03 -3.88 14.69
CA SER A 31 -3.65 -5.09 13.98
C SER A 31 -4.50 -5.30 12.74
N LEU A 32 -4.02 -6.15 11.84
CA LEU A 32 -4.83 -6.54 10.68
C LEU A 32 -6.12 -7.24 11.12
N ASN A 33 -6.05 -8.06 12.16
CA ASN A 33 -7.25 -8.73 12.68
C ASN A 33 -8.31 -7.72 13.15
N GLU A 34 -7.89 -6.68 13.85
CA GLU A 34 -8.81 -5.64 14.30
C GLU A 34 -9.43 -4.90 13.13
N LEU A 35 -8.64 -4.57 12.11
CA LEU A 35 -9.17 -3.93 10.91
C LEU A 35 -10.14 -4.84 10.16
N ARG A 36 -9.85 -6.12 10.10
CA ARG A 36 -10.74 -7.07 9.41
C ARG A 36 -12.11 -7.11 10.05
N GLU A 37 -12.19 -7.01 11.37
CA GLU A 37 -13.47 -7.01 12.07
C GLU A 37 -14.27 -5.75 11.78
N ILE A 38 -13.60 -4.60 11.67
CA ILE A 38 -14.27 -3.33 11.37
C ILE A 38 -14.64 -3.23 9.90
N TYR A 39 -13.78 -3.73 9.02
CA TYR A 39 -13.93 -3.59 7.56
C TYR A 39 -13.84 -4.96 6.90
N PRO A 40 -14.89 -5.80 7.01
CA PRO A 40 -14.84 -7.12 6.38
C PRO A 40 -14.74 -7.02 4.86
N SER A 41 -13.93 -7.88 4.26
CA SER A 41 -13.74 -7.88 2.82
C SER A 41 -14.84 -8.61 2.10
N SER A 42 -15.11 -8.18 0.87
CA SER A 42 -15.90 -8.96 -0.07
C SER A 42 -14.96 -9.92 -0.82
N ARG A 43 -15.54 -10.77 -1.67
CA ARG A 43 -14.75 -11.69 -2.50
C ARG A 43 -13.79 -10.96 -3.42
N SER A 44 -14.15 -9.77 -3.87
CA SER A 44 -13.33 -8.96 -4.75
C SER A 44 -12.23 -8.18 -4.02
N GLY A 45 -12.17 -8.28 -2.70
CA GLY A 45 -11.16 -7.60 -1.90
C GLY A 45 -11.51 -6.14 -1.67
N TYR A 46 -10.49 -5.31 -1.60
CA TYR A 46 -10.63 -3.89 -1.31
C TYR A 46 -10.34 -3.07 -2.56
N SER A 47 -11.07 -1.98 -2.73
CA SER A 47 -10.86 -1.02 -3.82
C SER A 47 -10.09 0.19 -3.31
N LEU A 48 -9.63 1.04 -4.23
CA LEU A 48 -9.02 2.30 -3.85
C LEU A 48 -9.96 3.15 -3.01
N LEU A 49 -11.25 3.13 -3.34
CA LEU A 49 -12.25 3.88 -2.59
C LEU A 49 -12.38 3.36 -1.16
N SER A 50 -12.43 2.03 -0.99
CA SER A 50 -12.52 1.45 0.34
C SER A 50 -11.27 1.69 1.17
N ILE A 51 -10.08 1.68 0.54
CA ILE A 51 -8.83 2.01 1.21
C ILE A 51 -8.86 3.47 1.70
N SER A 52 -9.29 4.39 0.84
CA SER A 52 -9.42 5.79 1.23
C SER A 52 -10.38 5.97 2.39
N LYS A 53 -11.48 5.21 2.40
CA LYS A 53 -12.45 5.26 3.48
C LYS A 53 -11.85 4.77 4.79
N VAL A 54 -11.14 3.65 4.76
CA VAL A 54 -10.49 3.12 5.96
C VAL A 54 -9.53 4.15 6.54
N LEU A 55 -8.64 4.68 5.71
CA LEU A 55 -7.67 5.68 6.17
C LEU A 55 -8.36 6.95 6.65
N GLY A 56 -9.42 7.38 5.97
CA GLY A 56 -10.17 8.56 6.36
C GLY A 56 -10.83 8.42 7.73
N ASP A 57 -11.28 7.22 8.07
CA ASP A 57 -11.87 6.97 9.39
C ASP A 57 -10.84 7.16 10.52
N PHE A 58 -9.56 7.11 10.18
CA PHE A 58 -8.46 7.39 11.12
C PHE A 58 -7.84 8.77 10.86
N ASN A 59 -8.57 9.65 10.21
CA ASN A 59 -8.14 11.03 9.93
C ASN A 59 -6.91 11.15 9.03
N ILE A 60 -6.70 10.17 8.16
CA ILE A 60 -5.64 10.23 7.16
C ILE A 60 -6.29 10.53 5.81
N SER A 61 -6.00 11.71 5.27
CA SER A 61 -6.47 12.09 3.95
C SER A 61 -5.64 11.41 2.87
N SER A 62 -6.30 10.99 1.81
CA SER A 62 -5.61 10.36 0.68
C SER A 62 -6.17 10.90 -0.63
N HIS A 63 -5.35 10.84 -1.67
CA HIS A 63 -5.72 11.25 -3.02
C HIS A 63 -5.32 10.17 -4.00
N ALA A 64 -6.27 9.72 -4.80
CA ALA A 64 -6.00 8.75 -5.85
C ALA A 64 -5.55 9.48 -7.12
N PHE A 65 -4.50 8.97 -7.74
CA PHE A 65 -4.01 9.52 -9.01
C PHE A 65 -3.25 8.45 -9.76
N LYS A 66 -3.07 8.69 -11.06
CA LYS A 66 -2.24 7.83 -11.89
C LYS A 66 -0.93 8.54 -12.18
N ALA A 67 0.16 7.82 -12.05
CA ALA A 67 1.47 8.37 -12.35
C ALA A 67 2.35 7.28 -12.91
N SER A 68 3.27 7.65 -13.80
CA SER A 68 4.30 6.73 -14.24
C SER A 68 5.37 6.65 -13.16
N VAL A 69 6.17 5.57 -13.20
CA VAL A 69 7.27 5.41 -12.24
C VAL A 69 8.24 6.59 -12.30
N ARG A 70 8.41 7.19 -13.49
CA ARG A 70 9.31 8.32 -13.68
C ARG A 70 8.85 9.57 -12.94
N ASP A 71 7.55 9.68 -12.68
CA ASP A 71 6.97 10.85 -12.05
C ASP A 71 6.91 10.74 -10.53
N LEU A 72 7.42 9.63 -9.97
CA LEU A 72 7.32 9.37 -8.53
C LEU A 72 8.27 10.18 -7.67
N LYS A 73 9.41 10.60 -8.23
CA LYS A 73 10.44 11.27 -7.44
C LYS A 73 9.97 12.51 -6.67
N PRO A 74 9.11 13.36 -7.24
CA PRO A 74 8.65 14.53 -6.49
C PRO A 74 7.53 14.25 -5.51
N LEU A 75 7.04 13.01 -5.42
CA LEU A 75 5.92 12.68 -4.55
C LEU A 75 6.37 12.30 -3.15
N SER A 76 5.48 12.54 -2.20
CA SER A 76 5.73 12.16 -0.80
C SER A 76 5.53 10.68 -0.60
N PHE A 77 6.36 10.08 0.22
CA PHE A 77 6.25 8.68 0.59
C PHE A 77 5.78 8.55 2.04
N PRO A 78 5.16 7.44 2.42
CA PRO A 78 4.89 6.24 1.61
C PRO A 78 3.69 6.39 0.69
N LEU A 79 3.61 5.50 -0.30
CA LEU A 79 2.49 5.45 -1.24
C LEU A 79 1.90 4.04 -1.26
N ILE A 80 0.59 3.95 -1.39
CA ILE A 80 -0.06 2.67 -1.69
C ILE A 80 -0.21 2.60 -3.20
N CYS A 81 0.28 1.51 -3.78
CA CYS A 81 0.29 1.33 -5.23
C CYS A 81 -0.56 0.13 -5.62
N PHE A 82 -1.26 0.26 -6.74
CA PHE A 82 -2.03 -0.83 -7.32
C PHE A 82 -1.15 -1.45 -8.41
N TRP A 83 -0.72 -2.68 -8.19
CA TRP A 83 0.27 -3.36 -9.01
C TRP A 83 -0.36 -4.51 -9.77
N GLU A 84 0.03 -4.65 -11.03
CA GLU A 84 -0.47 -5.71 -11.90
C GLU A 84 -2.01 -5.77 -11.95
N SER A 85 -2.66 -4.63 -11.76
CA SER A 85 -4.11 -4.47 -11.82
C SER A 85 -4.91 -5.31 -10.83
N SER A 86 -4.26 -5.88 -9.82
CA SER A 86 -4.95 -6.74 -8.88
C SER A 86 -4.37 -6.76 -7.47
N HIS A 87 -3.21 -6.15 -7.26
CA HIS A 87 -2.49 -6.29 -6.00
C HIS A 87 -2.06 -4.94 -5.45
N PHE A 88 -2.31 -4.71 -4.17
CA PHE A 88 -1.86 -3.49 -3.49
C PHE A 88 -0.55 -3.74 -2.77
N ILE A 89 0.38 -2.82 -2.95
CA ILE A 89 1.67 -2.83 -2.28
C ILE A 89 1.94 -1.43 -1.74
N ILE A 90 2.93 -1.32 -0.86
CA ILE A 90 3.40 -0.03 -0.38
C ILE A 90 4.75 0.26 -0.98
N LEU A 91 4.89 1.46 -1.56
CA LEU A 91 6.19 1.97 -1.94
C LEU A 91 6.70 2.82 -0.79
N GLU A 92 7.70 2.30 -0.08
CA GLU A 92 8.22 2.92 1.12
C GLU A 92 9.14 4.10 0.81
N LYS A 93 10.03 3.92 -0.15
CA LYS A 93 10.97 4.96 -0.55
C LYS A 93 11.65 4.59 -1.86
N ILE A 94 12.30 5.58 -2.46
CA ILE A 94 13.17 5.39 -3.61
C ILE A 94 14.55 5.88 -3.20
N SER A 95 15.59 5.07 -3.41
CA SER A 95 16.95 5.42 -3.08
C SER A 95 17.91 4.78 -4.09
N LYS A 96 18.80 5.58 -4.67
CA LYS A 96 19.83 5.10 -5.60
C LYS A 96 19.25 4.26 -6.74
N ASN A 97 18.15 4.72 -7.31
CA ASN A 97 17.44 4.04 -8.39
C ASN A 97 16.84 2.69 -8.00
N LYS A 98 16.66 2.45 -6.70
CA LYS A 98 16.00 1.25 -6.19
C LYS A 98 14.68 1.65 -5.51
N PHE A 99 13.67 0.83 -5.74
CA PHE A 99 12.34 1.00 -5.16
C PHE A 99 12.19 0.01 -4.01
N TYR A 100 11.93 0.54 -2.83
CA TYR A 100 11.76 -0.28 -1.62
C TYR A 100 10.27 -0.50 -1.40
N ILE A 101 9.87 -1.75 -1.49
CA ILE A 101 8.47 -2.15 -1.55
C ILE A 101 8.13 -3.05 -0.37
N LEU A 102 6.93 -2.84 0.19
CA LEU A 102 6.35 -3.78 1.15
C LEU A 102 5.17 -4.45 0.46
N ASP A 103 5.33 -5.74 0.20
CA ASP A 103 4.30 -6.55 -0.44
C ASP A 103 3.62 -7.38 0.64
N PRO A 104 2.31 -7.19 0.88
CA PRO A 104 1.61 -7.95 1.93
C PRO A 104 1.68 -9.45 1.76
N ALA A 105 1.87 -9.93 0.54
CA ALA A 105 1.97 -11.36 0.26
C ALA A 105 3.39 -11.90 0.37
N LYS A 106 4.40 -11.08 0.10
CA LYS A 106 5.78 -11.55 -0.02
C LYS A 106 6.76 -10.92 0.94
N GLY A 107 6.44 -9.77 1.53
CA GLY A 107 7.32 -9.06 2.45
C GLY A 107 8.08 -7.93 1.78
N ARG A 108 9.16 -7.52 2.43
CA ARG A 108 9.99 -6.41 1.91
C ARG A 108 10.76 -6.85 0.68
N GLN A 109 10.73 -6.00 -0.33
CA GLN A 109 11.44 -6.25 -1.58
C GLN A 109 12.11 -4.97 -2.05
N ARG A 110 13.16 -5.14 -2.85
CA ARG A 110 13.86 -4.04 -3.48
C ARG A 110 13.90 -4.32 -4.98
N MET A 111 13.41 -3.38 -5.75
CA MET A 111 13.30 -3.54 -7.20
C MET A 111 13.97 -2.40 -7.93
N SER A 112 14.50 -2.71 -9.13
CA SER A 112 15.00 -1.67 -10.02
C SER A 112 13.85 -0.97 -10.71
N ILE A 113 14.14 0.21 -11.26
CA ILE A 113 13.13 0.99 -11.98
C ILE A 113 12.61 0.22 -13.21
N SER A 114 13.47 -0.56 -13.87
CA SER A 114 13.06 -1.30 -15.04
C SER A 114 12.12 -2.45 -14.71
N GLU A 115 12.28 -3.07 -13.55
CA GLU A 115 11.39 -4.14 -13.11
C GLU A 115 9.99 -3.59 -12.77
N LEU A 116 9.94 -2.39 -12.22
CA LEU A 116 8.71 -1.80 -11.74
C LEU A 116 7.97 -1.00 -12.81
N SER A 117 8.71 -0.38 -13.73
CA SER A 117 8.16 0.62 -14.65
C SER A 117 7.09 0.10 -15.61
N SER A 118 7.10 -1.20 -15.89
CA SER A 118 6.14 -1.80 -16.83
C SER A 118 4.83 -2.24 -16.19
N ILE A 119 4.74 -2.22 -14.87
CA ILE A 119 3.66 -2.90 -14.17
C ILE A 119 2.96 -2.06 -13.09
N ILE A 120 3.47 -0.87 -12.77
CA ILE A 120 2.93 -0.12 -11.64
C ILE A 120 1.97 0.96 -12.10
N GLN A 121 0.87 1.06 -11.38
CA GLN A 121 -0.11 2.12 -11.53
C GLN A 121 -0.38 2.63 -10.12
N ILE A 122 -0.05 3.89 -9.88
CA ILE A 122 -0.17 4.48 -8.56
C ILE A 122 -1.50 5.18 -8.42
N SER A 123 -2.16 4.89 -7.30
CA SER A 123 -3.43 5.51 -6.98
C SER A 123 -3.43 5.81 -5.48
N PHE A 124 -3.61 7.07 -5.16
CA PHE A 124 -3.59 7.44 -3.76
C PHE A 124 -4.43 8.70 -3.52
#